data_72c51d44560518fd4e36f9f4b5c4bd26
#
_entry.id   72c51d44560518fd4e36f9f4b5c4bd26
#
_cell.length_a   1.000
_cell.length_b   1.000
_cell.length_c   1.000
_cell.angle_alpha   90.00
_cell.angle_beta   90.00
_cell.angle_gamma   90.00
#
_symmetry.space_group_name_H-M   'P 1'
#
loop_
_entity.id
_entity.type
_entity.pdbx_description
1 polymer ?
#
loop_
_entity_poly.entity_id
_entity_poly.type
_entity_poly.pdbx_seq_one_letter_code
_entity_poly.pdbx_strand_id
1 'polypeptide(L)'
;IGVAKHLAGFLPGHPVVRTRPESQISDSKFQMGAVSAAPWGSASILVISWMFIRLMGPDGLTRATQVAILNANYVARRLQAHFPVLYQGAGGLVAHECILEFRPWKKHGLEVEDVAKRLMDYGYHAPTMSWPVPGTLMIEPTESESREELDRFCEAMISIHGEIAKIAAGEWDANDNPLKH
;
A
#
# COMPACT_ATOMS: atom_id res chain seq x y z
N ILE A 1 -8.27 -18.06 -23.34
CA ILE A 1 -8.38 -18.17 -21.85
C ILE A 1 -9.87 -18.08 -21.56
N GLY A 2 -10.47 -19.19 -21.10
CA GLY A 2 -11.86 -19.22 -20.69
C GLY A 2 -11.99 -18.83 -19.22
N VAL A 3 -13.08 -18.12 -18.89
CA VAL A 3 -13.39 -17.82 -17.49
C VAL A 3 -14.11 -19.03 -16.89
N ALA A 4 -13.76 -19.38 -15.65
CA ALA A 4 -14.44 -20.44 -14.93
C ALA A 4 -15.93 -20.13 -14.77
N LYS A 5 -16.81 -21.14 -14.95
CA LYS A 5 -18.28 -20.93 -14.97
C LYS A 5 -18.82 -20.17 -13.76
N HIS A 6 -18.27 -20.40 -12.57
CA HIS A 6 -18.70 -19.73 -11.34
C HIS A 6 -18.33 -18.25 -11.29
N LEU A 7 -17.34 -17.80 -12.08
CA LEU A 7 -16.94 -16.40 -12.18
C LEU A 7 -17.68 -15.64 -13.28
N ALA A 8 -18.37 -16.34 -14.18
CA ALA A 8 -19.05 -15.73 -15.32
C ALA A 8 -20.10 -14.67 -14.91
N GLY A 9 -20.72 -14.84 -13.73
CA GLY A 9 -21.70 -13.87 -13.19
C GLY A 9 -21.11 -12.55 -12.71
N PHE A 10 -19.78 -12.47 -12.56
CA PHE A 10 -19.06 -11.27 -12.10
C PHE A 10 -18.37 -10.52 -13.25
N LEU A 11 -18.50 -11.02 -14.48
CA LEU A 11 -17.93 -10.36 -15.64
C LEU A 11 -18.72 -9.11 -16.01
N PRO A 12 -18.02 -8.05 -16.49
CA PRO A 12 -18.69 -6.88 -17.05
C PRO A 12 -19.65 -7.27 -18.18
N GLY A 13 -20.85 -6.74 -18.17
CA GLY A 13 -21.82 -6.91 -19.26
C GLY A 13 -21.27 -6.29 -20.53
N HIS A 14 -20.97 -7.11 -21.55
CA HIS A 14 -20.53 -6.66 -22.87
C HIS A 14 -21.41 -7.31 -23.95
N PRO A 15 -21.86 -6.56 -24.97
CA PRO A 15 -22.79 -7.09 -26.00
C PRO A 15 -22.21 -8.27 -26.78
N VAL A 16 -20.88 -8.40 -26.89
CA VAL A 16 -20.19 -9.50 -27.58
C VAL A 16 -19.95 -10.70 -26.68
N VAL A 17 -20.00 -10.51 -25.34
CA VAL A 17 -19.72 -11.54 -24.34
C VAL A 17 -20.99 -11.84 -23.56
N ARG A 18 -21.94 -12.50 -24.19
CA ARG A 18 -23.14 -12.99 -23.51
C ARG A 18 -22.83 -14.35 -22.89
N THR A 19 -22.70 -14.39 -21.58
CA THR A 19 -22.43 -15.61 -20.81
C THR A 19 -23.70 -16.39 -20.46
N ARG A 20 -24.91 -15.81 -20.65
CA ARG A 20 -26.21 -16.41 -20.38
C ARG A 20 -27.24 -16.06 -21.46
N PRO A 21 -28.16 -17.01 -21.80
CA PRO A 21 -29.33 -16.70 -22.63
C PRO A 21 -30.18 -15.59 -21.96
N GLU A 22 -30.78 -14.73 -22.77
CA GLU A 22 -31.64 -13.62 -22.28
C GLU A 22 -32.76 -14.08 -21.34
N SER A 23 -33.27 -15.31 -21.52
CA SER A 23 -34.32 -15.91 -20.68
C SER A 23 -33.93 -16.18 -19.23
N GLN A 24 -32.65 -16.07 -18.89
CA GLN A 24 -32.15 -16.29 -17.52
C GLN A 24 -31.70 -15.00 -16.81
N ILE A 25 -31.86 -13.84 -17.45
CA ILE A 25 -31.51 -12.55 -16.88
C ILE A 25 -32.81 -11.88 -16.40
N SER A 26 -33.44 -12.43 -15.35
CA SER A 26 -34.67 -11.85 -14.79
C SER A 26 -34.44 -10.69 -13.80
N ASP A 27 -33.20 -10.44 -13.37
CA ASP A 27 -32.90 -9.36 -12.44
C ASP A 27 -32.01 -8.29 -13.10
N SER A 28 -32.69 -7.26 -13.64
CA SER A 28 -32.07 -6.06 -14.23
C SER A 28 -31.23 -5.23 -13.22
N LYS A 29 -31.17 -5.61 -11.96
CA LYS A 29 -30.49 -4.86 -10.89
C LYS A 29 -28.96 -5.09 -10.82
N PHE A 30 -28.43 -6.06 -11.56
CA PHE A 30 -27.00 -6.41 -11.53
C PHE A 30 -26.34 -6.48 -12.92
N GLN A 31 -26.85 -5.75 -13.91
CA GLN A 31 -26.09 -5.54 -15.14
C GLN A 31 -25.01 -4.50 -14.88
N MET A 32 -23.82 -4.96 -14.49
CA MET A 32 -22.64 -4.10 -14.59
C MET A 32 -22.36 -3.85 -16.07
N GLY A 33 -22.41 -2.59 -16.49
CA GLY A 33 -21.95 -2.18 -17.82
C GLY A 33 -20.48 -2.50 -18.02
N ALA A 34 -20.00 -2.37 -19.27
CA ALA A 34 -18.57 -2.54 -19.56
C ALA A 34 -17.75 -1.59 -18.68
N VAL A 35 -16.79 -2.16 -17.91
CA VAL A 35 -15.90 -1.39 -17.03
C VAL A 35 -14.75 -0.78 -17.82
N SER A 36 -14.40 -1.36 -18.96
CA SER A 36 -13.36 -0.87 -19.87
C SER A 36 -13.74 -1.17 -21.32
N ALA A 37 -13.00 -0.57 -22.29
CA ALA A 37 -13.16 -0.86 -23.70
C ALA A 37 -12.86 -2.33 -24.06
N ALA A 38 -12.09 -3.03 -23.20
CA ALA A 38 -11.81 -4.46 -23.35
C ALA A 38 -12.65 -5.26 -22.34
N PRO A 39 -13.59 -6.12 -22.78
CA PRO A 39 -14.50 -6.86 -21.89
C PRO A 39 -13.78 -7.84 -20.95
N TRP A 40 -12.55 -8.23 -21.27
CA TRP A 40 -11.73 -9.16 -20.51
C TRP A 40 -10.48 -8.50 -19.91
N GLY A 41 -10.42 -7.17 -19.89
CA GLY A 41 -9.24 -6.40 -19.54
C GLY A 41 -8.21 -6.34 -20.67
N SER A 42 -7.06 -5.75 -20.42
CA SER A 42 -5.97 -5.63 -21.40
C SER A 42 -5.04 -6.83 -21.32
N ALA A 43 -5.07 -7.71 -22.34
CA ALA A 43 -4.21 -8.89 -22.38
C ALA A 43 -2.71 -8.55 -22.43
N SER A 44 -2.34 -7.34 -22.87
CA SER A 44 -0.94 -6.90 -22.96
C SER A 44 -0.24 -6.86 -21.58
N ILE A 45 -0.96 -6.63 -20.50
CA ILE A 45 -0.38 -6.63 -19.15
C ILE A 45 0.10 -8.03 -18.71
N LEU A 46 -0.42 -9.11 -19.29
CA LEU A 46 0.00 -10.47 -18.96
C LEU A 46 1.46 -10.74 -19.33
N VAL A 47 1.98 -10.02 -20.33
CA VAL A 47 3.39 -10.12 -20.75
C VAL A 47 4.32 -9.66 -19.63
N ILE A 48 3.93 -8.65 -18.84
CA ILE A 48 4.72 -8.15 -17.70
C ILE A 48 4.89 -9.26 -16.66
N SER A 49 3.79 -9.87 -16.23
CA SER A 49 3.83 -10.98 -15.26
C SER A 49 4.60 -12.18 -15.81
N TRP A 50 4.38 -12.51 -17.10
CA TRP A 50 5.10 -13.62 -17.74
C TRP A 50 6.61 -13.38 -17.78
N MET A 51 7.05 -12.18 -18.16
CA MET A 51 8.48 -11.82 -18.18
C MET A 51 9.08 -11.86 -16.77
N PHE A 52 8.39 -11.30 -15.78
CA PHE A 52 8.83 -11.33 -14.39
C PHE A 52 9.05 -12.77 -13.89
N ILE A 53 8.07 -13.64 -14.11
CA ILE A 53 8.17 -15.07 -13.74
C ILE A 53 9.32 -15.76 -14.47
N ARG A 54 9.48 -15.47 -15.77
CA ARG A 54 10.55 -16.10 -16.59
C ARG A 54 11.95 -15.63 -16.19
N LEU A 55 12.10 -14.36 -15.82
CA LEU A 55 13.37 -13.79 -15.39
C LEU A 55 13.76 -14.27 -13.99
N MET A 56 12.81 -14.31 -13.07
CA MET A 56 13.07 -14.66 -11.68
C MET A 56 13.20 -16.19 -11.47
N GLY A 57 12.40 -16.97 -12.17
CA GLY A 57 12.25 -18.40 -11.93
C GLY A 57 11.68 -18.72 -10.53
N PRO A 58 11.49 -20.00 -10.18
CA PRO A 58 10.88 -20.38 -8.90
C PRO A 58 11.70 -19.94 -7.69
N ASP A 59 13.02 -20.10 -7.74
CA ASP A 59 13.92 -19.73 -6.64
C ASP A 59 13.98 -18.21 -6.46
N GLY A 60 14.04 -17.46 -7.57
CA GLY A 60 14.03 -16.00 -7.54
C GLY A 60 12.73 -15.44 -6.98
N LEU A 61 11.59 -15.96 -7.36
CA LEU A 61 10.28 -15.55 -6.83
C LEU A 61 10.17 -15.84 -5.32
N THR A 62 10.64 -17.01 -4.88
CA THR A 62 10.68 -17.36 -3.45
C THR A 62 11.59 -16.40 -2.71
N ARG A 63 12.78 -16.12 -3.24
CA ARG A 63 13.75 -15.21 -2.64
C ARG A 63 13.22 -13.78 -2.56
N ALA A 64 12.60 -13.28 -3.62
CA ALA A 64 11.96 -11.95 -3.65
C ALA A 64 10.93 -11.82 -2.52
N THR A 65 10.04 -12.79 -2.36
CA THR A 65 9.05 -12.80 -1.28
C THR A 65 9.70 -12.80 0.11
N GLN A 66 10.73 -13.61 0.32
CA GLN A 66 11.47 -13.65 1.59
C GLN A 66 12.13 -12.30 1.91
N VAL A 67 12.73 -11.65 0.92
CA VAL A 67 13.37 -10.34 1.08
C VAL A 67 12.34 -9.25 1.34
N ALA A 68 11.20 -9.25 0.64
CA ALA A 68 10.13 -8.29 0.89
C ALA A 68 9.62 -8.37 2.34
N ILE A 69 9.39 -9.58 2.85
CA ILE A 69 8.98 -9.79 4.25
C ILE A 69 10.08 -9.33 5.21
N LEU A 70 11.34 -9.65 4.93
CA LEU A 70 12.48 -9.22 5.75
C LEU A 70 12.56 -7.70 5.81
N ASN A 71 12.46 -7.02 4.67
CA ASN A 71 12.54 -5.56 4.56
C ASN A 71 11.41 -4.87 5.34
N ALA A 72 10.16 -5.34 5.21
CA ALA A 72 9.04 -4.80 5.95
C ALA A 72 9.22 -4.96 7.47
N ASN A 73 9.70 -6.12 7.92
CA ASN A 73 10.00 -6.37 9.33
C ASN A 73 11.18 -5.53 9.83
N TYR A 74 12.19 -5.31 8.99
CA TYR A 74 13.30 -4.42 9.31
C TYR A 74 12.82 -2.99 9.57
N VAL A 75 12.02 -2.43 8.67
CA VAL A 75 11.41 -1.09 8.81
C VAL A 75 10.53 -1.03 10.05
N ALA A 76 9.62 -1.99 10.23
CA ALA A 76 8.75 -2.05 11.40
C ALA A 76 9.55 -2.07 12.71
N ARG A 77 10.61 -2.86 12.78
CA ARG A 77 11.48 -2.96 13.96
C ARG A 77 12.24 -1.68 14.26
N ARG A 78 12.73 -0.98 13.22
CA ARG A 78 13.43 0.30 13.34
C ARG A 78 12.49 1.41 13.84
N LEU A 79 11.23 1.41 13.38
CA LEU A 79 10.28 2.49 13.62
C LEU A 79 9.35 2.27 14.82
N GLN A 80 9.21 1.06 15.35
CA GLN A 80 8.24 0.74 16.42
C GLN A 80 8.45 1.51 17.73
N ALA A 81 9.67 2.01 18.00
CA ALA A 81 9.96 2.84 19.16
C ALA A 81 9.44 4.29 19.00
N HIS A 82 9.12 4.69 17.78
CA HIS A 82 8.71 6.05 17.42
C HIS A 82 7.24 6.09 17.00
N PHE A 83 6.78 5.09 16.27
CA PHE A 83 5.41 5.00 15.76
C PHE A 83 4.80 3.64 16.11
N PRO A 84 3.55 3.60 16.61
CA PRO A 84 2.86 2.33 16.82
C PRO A 84 2.72 1.57 15.50
N VAL A 85 3.09 0.28 15.50
CA VAL A 85 2.89 -0.62 14.37
C VAL A 85 1.60 -1.40 14.59
N LEU A 86 0.62 -1.23 13.70
CA LEU A 86 -0.64 -1.93 13.74
C LEU A 86 -0.55 -3.30 13.04
N TYR A 87 -1.45 -4.20 13.42
CA TYR A 87 -1.65 -5.50 12.75
C TYR A 87 -0.39 -6.36 12.67
N GLN A 88 0.18 -6.61 13.82
CA GLN A 88 1.26 -7.57 13.97
C GLN A 88 0.70 -8.98 14.21
N GLY A 89 1.35 -9.97 13.61
CA GLY A 89 1.09 -11.38 13.87
C GLY A 89 1.77 -11.89 15.13
N ALA A 90 1.76 -13.21 15.30
CA ALA A 90 2.46 -13.87 16.39
C ALA A 90 3.94 -13.51 16.40
N GLY A 91 4.50 -13.18 17.57
CA GLY A 91 5.90 -12.77 17.70
C GLY A 91 6.20 -11.33 17.28
N GLY A 92 5.17 -10.49 17.02
CA GLY A 92 5.34 -9.09 16.65
C GLY A 92 5.87 -8.87 15.23
N LEU A 93 5.65 -9.83 14.34
CA LEU A 93 6.08 -9.76 12.94
C LEU A 93 4.95 -9.24 12.04
N VAL A 94 5.35 -8.56 10.97
CA VAL A 94 4.48 -8.14 9.87
C VAL A 94 4.73 -8.99 8.62
N ALA A 95 3.84 -8.91 7.62
CA ALA A 95 4.03 -9.58 6.33
C ALA A 95 5.00 -8.77 5.43
N HIS A 96 4.64 -8.50 4.19
CA HIS A 96 5.45 -7.73 3.24
C HIS A 96 5.26 -6.21 3.37
N GLU A 97 4.37 -5.77 4.24
CA GLU A 97 4.06 -4.37 4.53
C GLU A 97 3.93 -4.15 6.03
N CYS A 98 4.14 -2.92 6.49
CA CYS A 98 3.85 -2.53 7.86
C CYS A 98 2.97 -1.28 7.90
N ILE A 99 2.06 -1.25 8.86
CA ILE A 99 1.11 -0.15 9.05
C ILE A 99 1.54 0.66 10.26
N LEU A 100 1.92 1.93 10.03
CA LEU A 100 2.25 2.86 11.09
C LEU A 100 1.05 3.75 11.42
N GLU A 101 0.80 3.95 12.71
CA GLU A 101 -0.33 4.73 13.20
C GLU A 101 0.09 6.15 13.56
N PHE A 102 -0.70 7.15 13.10
CA PHE A 102 -0.48 8.58 13.37
C PHE A 102 -1.62 9.24 14.16
N ARG A 103 -2.71 8.55 14.44
CA ARG A 103 -3.84 9.07 15.23
C ARG A 103 -3.47 9.64 16.61
N PRO A 104 -2.45 9.13 17.34
CA PRO A 104 -2.05 9.70 18.62
C PRO A 104 -1.67 11.18 18.56
N TRP A 105 -1.19 11.67 17.41
CA TRP A 105 -0.74 13.07 17.26
C TRP A 105 -1.83 14.00 16.73
N LYS A 106 -3.01 13.50 16.40
CA LYS A 106 -4.15 14.32 15.96
C LYS A 106 -4.55 15.39 16.99
N LYS A 107 -4.44 15.09 18.28
CA LYS A 107 -4.69 16.04 19.37
C LYS A 107 -3.75 17.25 19.35
N HIS A 108 -2.64 17.18 18.64
CA HIS A 108 -1.67 18.28 18.44
C HIS A 108 -1.84 18.98 17.08
N GLY A 109 -2.96 18.75 16.40
CA GLY A 109 -3.26 19.34 15.09
C GLY A 109 -2.52 18.68 13.92
N LEU A 110 -1.88 17.52 14.13
CA LEU A 110 -1.14 16.80 13.09
C LEU A 110 -1.99 15.68 12.50
N GLU A 111 -2.04 15.64 11.18
CA GLU A 111 -2.67 14.58 10.41
C GLU A 111 -1.61 13.75 9.69
N VAL A 112 -1.98 12.54 9.27
CA VAL A 112 -1.07 11.67 8.51
C VAL A 112 -0.61 12.30 7.18
N GLU A 113 -1.44 13.17 6.60
CA GLU A 113 -1.12 13.94 5.40
C GLU A 113 0.08 14.86 5.60
N ASP A 114 0.22 15.48 6.78
CA ASP A 114 1.35 16.35 7.10
C ASP A 114 2.66 15.55 7.06
N VAL A 115 2.65 14.34 7.60
CA VAL A 115 3.80 13.42 7.56
C VAL A 115 4.09 12.96 6.13
N ALA A 116 3.06 12.66 5.35
CA ALA A 116 3.20 12.27 3.96
C ALA A 116 3.85 13.37 3.11
N LYS A 117 3.41 14.63 3.28
CA LYS A 117 4.02 15.81 2.62
C LYS A 117 5.47 16.01 3.08
N ARG A 118 5.72 15.91 4.38
CA ARG A 118 7.06 16.06 4.93
C ARG A 118 8.05 15.03 4.39
N LEU A 119 7.60 13.78 4.17
CA LEU A 119 8.41 12.75 3.52
C LEU A 119 8.84 13.15 2.09
N MET A 120 8.02 13.92 1.37
CA MET A 120 8.39 14.42 0.03
C MET A 120 9.58 15.38 0.10
N ASP A 121 9.70 16.18 1.16
CA ASP A 121 10.86 17.05 1.38
C ASP A 121 12.15 16.24 1.63
N TYR A 122 12.01 15.05 2.21
CA TYR A 122 13.11 14.10 2.35
C TYR A 122 13.41 13.29 1.07
N GLY A 123 12.69 13.59 -0.02
CA GLY A 123 12.87 12.96 -1.32
C GLY A 123 12.19 11.61 -1.48
N TYR A 124 11.12 11.36 -0.71
CA TYR A 124 10.32 10.14 -0.82
C TYR A 124 8.96 10.42 -1.44
N HIS A 125 8.53 9.51 -2.31
CA HIS A 125 7.11 9.42 -2.61
C HIS A 125 6.39 8.88 -1.35
N ALA A 126 5.35 9.58 -0.91
CA ALA A 126 4.63 9.20 0.29
C ALA A 126 4.03 7.78 0.17
N PRO A 127 4.15 6.94 1.22
CA PRO A 127 3.47 5.65 1.26
C PRO A 127 1.95 5.77 1.18
N THR A 128 1.25 4.67 0.91
CA THR A 128 -0.21 4.62 0.89
C THR A 128 -0.78 5.13 2.22
N MET A 129 -1.60 6.18 2.12
CA MET A 129 -2.11 6.91 3.26
C MET A 129 -3.54 6.47 3.60
N SER A 130 -3.82 6.36 4.91
CA SER A 130 -5.16 6.06 5.43
C SER A 130 -5.75 4.74 4.93
N TRP A 131 -4.91 3.74 4.76
CA TRP A 131 -5.28 2.37 4.44
C TRP A 131 -4.47 1.38 5.30
N PRO A 132 -5.09 0.32 5.83
CA PRO A 132 -6.52 -0.07 5.77
C PRO A 132 -7.44 0.77 6.66
N VAL A 133 -6.90 1.61 7.52
CA VAL A 133 -7.68 2.48 8.41
C VAL A 133 -7.23 3.94 8.32
N PRO A 134 -8.13 4.92 8.56
CA PRO A 134 -7.78 6.33 8.55
C PRO A 134 -6.65 6.67 9.54
N GLY A 135 -5.76 7.60 9.14
CA GLY A 135 -4.68 8.09 9.99
C GLY A 135 -3.49 7.13 10.11
N THR A 136 -3.26 6.32 9.07
CA THR A 136 -2.12 5.39 8.98
C THR A 136 -1.32 5.60 7.70
N LEU A 137 -0.06 5.16 7.72
CA LEU A 137 0.76 4.94 6.51
C LEU A 137 1.04 3.45 6.37
N MET A 138 0.82 2.92 5.17
CA MET A 138 1.18 1.57 4.79
C MET A 138 2.50 1.59 4.03
N ILE A 139 3.54 1.02 4.63
CA ILE A 139 4.88 1.01 4.08
C ILE A 139 5.17 -0.37 3.51
N GLU A 140 5.41 -0.43 2.22
CA GLU A 140 5.72 -1.63 1.45
C GLU A 140 7.07 -1.46 0.75
N PRO A 141 8.18 -1.85 1.39
CA PRO A 141 9.51 -1.62 0.82
C PRO A 141 9.84 -2.54 -0.35
N THR A 142 9.07 -3.61 -0.55
CA THR A 142 9.31 -4.68 -1.53
C THR A 142 10.67 -5.39 -1.35
N GLU A 143 11.09 -6.17 -2.35
CA GLU A 143 12.41 -6.81 -2.40
C GLU A 143 13.47 -5.94 -3.07
N SER A 144 13.06 -4.86 -3.74
CA SER A 144 13.93 -4.08 -4.62
C SER A 144 14.71 -2.99 -3.90
N GLU A 145 14.32 -2.63 -2.68
CA GLU A 145 15.02 -1.60 -1.93
C GLU A 145 16.30 -2.13 -1.29
N SER A 146 17.39 -1.35 -1.40
CA SER A 146 18.65 -1.67 -0.73
C SER A 146 18.55 -1.38 0.78
N ARG A 147 19.44 -2.00 1.55
CA ARG A 147 19.50 -1.73 2.99
C ARG A 147 19.79 -0.26 3.28
N GLU A 148 20.68 0.36 2.52
CA GLU A 148 21.02 1.78 2.65
C GLU A 148 19.80 2.67 2.44
N GLU A 149 18.95 2.34 1.48
CA GLU A 149 17.71 3.07 1.23
C GLU A 149 16.68 2.86 2.35
N LEU A 150 16.56 1.65 2.88
CA LEU A 150 15.72 1.39 4.05
C LEU A 150 16.21 2.15 5.30
N ASP A 151 17.53 2.22 5.51
CA ASP A 151 18.12 2.99 6.60
C ASP A 151 17.83 4.49 6.43
N ARG A 152 18.04 5.04 5.23
CA ARG A 152 17.75 6.44 4.90
C ARG A 152 16.26 6.78 5.12
N PHE A 153 15.35 5.89 4.71
CA PHE A 153 13.92 6.06 4.96
C PHE A 153 13.59 6.06 6.45
N CYS A 154 14.13 5.11 7.22
CA CYS A 154 13.92 5.04 8.66
C CYS A 154 14.44 6.29 9.37
N GLU A 155 15.60 6.82 8.96
CA GLU A 155 16.18 8.05 9.52
C GLU A 155 15.32 9.27 9.22
N ALA A 156 14.77 9.38 8.00
CA ALA A 156 13.81 10.43 7.65
C ALA A 156 12.56 10.37 8.55
N MET A 157 11.99 9.18 8.73
CA MET A 157 10.84 8.97 9.61
C MET A 157 11.15 9.31 11.07
N ILE A 158 12.31 8.93 11.58
CA ILE A 158 12.76 9.26 12.96
C ILE A 158 12.95 10.76 13.11
N SER A 159 13.51 11.43 12.11
CA SER A 159 13.65 12.88 12.08
C SER A 159 12.28 13.58 12.13
N ILE A 160 11.33 13.13 11.32
CA ILE A 160 9.94 13.64 11.32
C ILE A 160 9.29 13.40 12.70
N HIS A 161 9.52 12.24 13.33
CA HIS A 161 9.04 12.02 14.70
C HIS A 161 9.60 13.03 15.69
N GLY A 162 10.88 13.41 15.56
CA GLY A 162 11.49 14.48 16.36
C GLY A 162 10.83 15.85 16.12
N GLU A 163 10.46 16.17 14.88
CA GLU A 163 9.70 17.37 14.53
C GLU A 163 8.30 17.35 15.16
N ILE A 164 7.60 16.23 15.07
CA ILE A 164 6.31 15.99 15.73
C ILE A 164 6.41 16.20 17.25
N ALA A 165 7.48 15.71 17.89
CA ALA A 165 7.69 15.86 19.32
C ALA A 165 7.84 17.34 19.74
N LYS A 166 8.50 18.17 18.94
CA LYS A 166 8.63 19.63 19.17
C LYS A 166 7.27 20.34 19.10
N ILE A 167 6.44 19.97 18.14
CA ILE A 167 5.07 20.50 18.04
C ILE A 167 4.24 20.04 19.24
N ALA A 168 4.33 18.78 19.62
CA ALA A 168 3.61 18.24 20.77
C ALA A 168 4.03 18.86 22.11
N ALA A 169 5.31 19.28 22.22
CA ALA A 169 5.85 20.00 23.38
C ALA A 169 5.50 21.50 23.37
N GLY A 170 4.94 22.04 22.29
CA GLY A 170 4.66 23.47 22.13
C GLY A 170 5.90 24.32 21.82
N GLU A 171 7.02 23.68 21.43
CA GLU A 171 8.23 24.39 21.00
C GLU A 171 8.04 25.00 19.60
N TRP A 172 7.23 24.36 18.76
CA TRP A 172 6.85 24.83 17.43
C TRP A 172 5.35 25.11 17.38
N ASP A 173 4.96 26.12 16.62
CA ASP A 173 3.55 26.44 16.38
C ASP A 173 2.85 25.28 15.67
N ALA A 174 1.66 24.91 16.11
CA ALA A 174 0.91 23.77 15.55
C ALA A 174 0.43 24.01 14.12
N ASN A 175 0.29 25.27 13.68
CA ASN A 175 -0.23 25.64 12.37
C ASN A 175 0.83 26.23 11.44
N ASP A 176 2.01 26.58 11.98
CA ASP A 176 3.12 27.16 11.23
C ASP A 176 4.43 26.44 11.58
N ASN A 177 4.70 25.36 10.86
CA ASN A 177 5.85 24.48 11.08
C ASN A 177 6.19 23.69 9.81
N PRO A 178 7.36 23.03 9.73
CA PRO A 178 7.79 22.30 8.52
C PRO A 178 6.85 21.18 8.05
N LEU A 179 5.95 20.65 8.90
CA LEU A 179 5.00 19.63 8.49
C LEU A 179 3.73 20.23 7.83
N LYS A 180 3.52 21.55 7.97
CA LYS A 180 2.33 22.24 7.43
C LYS A 180 2.57 22.95 6.10
N HIS A 181 3.84 23.12 5.69
CA HIS A 181 4.23 23.89 4.50
C HIS A 181 4.73 23.04 3.34
#